data_24aabe381eb2dfa48b608949b93ff7cd
#
_entry.id   24aabe381eb2dfa48b608949b93ff7cd
#
_cell.length_a   1.000
_cell.length_b   1.000
_cell.length_c   1.000
_cell.angle_alpha   90.00
_cell.angle_beta   90.00
_cell.angle_gamma   90.00
#
_symmetry.space_group_name_H-M   'P 1'
#
loop_
_entity.id
_entity.type
_entity.pdbx_description
1 polymer ?
#
loop_
_entity_poly.entity_id
_entity_poly.type
_entity_poly.pdbx_seq_one_letter_code
_entity_poly.pdbx_strand_id
1 'polypeptide(L)'
;MKADLERINKCGYHLYTDNDNKNGSTFAKMFTDGGNNPEAVFVTLYNNVTGDGLDNLKNNNWERQIRPANTGGSGKNASQMLINMFPMSDGKLPESCDTYTKLARSEKTLDSETPFLNRDKRFYRTFAFPGFRWAYSGNASERDANNPSDGANYVLWNYVWYTSMNDAGNPESGDSYGADNLLKSRQGVYVRKKSDDLDVNSSPLYKYVAQDTKGAAPFYSAAPLIELRYAEVLLNLAEVAAGAGHLDEAVKYVKQIRERAGYSAANSEDDGITPAAYNDQATCISQILYERQIEFAYEGKRFDDLRRWMLFDGGTGKVEGAPSTWTLTGWGGNTCTWLGFKALNGQRRENIQYRVADKYGVGGTTFNSDPLLKAGTERPKGVDLREDDLNTQLENLSTWYKDNLKMKVQKGDGYDSNKNYLYMNFRPKYYFLGFTSGASIANKALPQTIGWGDYNNGGANGTFDPLAE
;
A
#
# COMPACT_ATOMS: atom_id res chain seq x y z
N MET A 1 6.45 29.08 -4.49
CA MET A 1 6.33 27.68 -4.04
C MET A 1 7.56 27.20 -3.27
N LYS A 2 8.80 27.17 -3.85
CA LYS A 2 9.99 26.72 -3.11
C LYS A 2 10.18 27.49 -1.79
N ALA A 3 10.19 28.83 -1.84
CA ALA A 3 10.35 29.68 -0.66
C ALA A 3 9.26 29.44 0.42
N ASP A 4 8.03 29.10 0.02
CA ASP A 4 6.96 28.82 0.97
C ASP A 4 7.15 27.44 1.64
N LEU A 5 7.57 26.43 0.88
CA LEU A 5 7.90 25.11 1.44
C LEU A 5 9.12 25.17 2.37
N GLU A 6 10.13 25.98 2.02
CA GLU A 6 11.31 26.17 2.87
C GLU A 6 10.99 26.88 4.20
N ARG A 7 9.90 27.63 4.27
CA ARG A 7 9.43 28.21 5.54
C ARG A 7 9.04 27.14 6.55
N ILE A 8 8.52 26.01 6.10
CA ILE A 8 8.16 24.86 6.97
C ILE A 8 9.42 24.31 7.65
N ASN A 9 10.56 24.27 6.96
CA ASN A 9 11.84 23.85 7.55
C ASN A 9 12.26 24.72 8.75
N LYS A 10 11.83 25.99 8.78
CA LYS A 10 12.13 26.91 9.87
C LYS A 10 11.17 26.80 11.06
N CYS A 11 10.12 26.00 10.92
CA CYS A 11 9.12 25.80 11.96
C CYS A 11 9.45 24.62 12.92
N GLY A 12 10.63 24.03 12.77
CA GLY A 12 11.07 22.92 13.63
C GLY A 12 10.61 21.53 13.20
N TYR A 13 9.90 21.41 12.08
CA TYR A 13 9.54 20.12 11.53
C TYR A 13 10.77 19.42 10.95
N HIS A 14 10.85 18.12 11.14
CA HIS A 14 11.90 17.26 10.59
C HIS A 14 11.40 15.82 10.44
N LEU A 15 12.15 14.99 9.74
CA LEU A 15 11.84 13.57 9.62
C LEU A 15 11.85 12.92 11.00
N TYR A 16 10.87 12.05 11.23
CA TYR A 16 10.80 11.26 12.46
C TYR A 16 12.03 10.35 12.54
N THR A 17 12.72 10.39 13.65
CA THR A 17 13.88 9.56 13.95
C THR A 17 13.67 8.78 15.23
N ASP A 18 14.17 7.56 15.26
CA ASP A 18 14.21 6.69 16.41
C ASP A 18 15.66 6.23 16.60
N ASN A 19 16.14 6.19 17.83
CA ASN A 19 17.53 5.85 18.14
C ASN A 19 17.93 4.45 17.64
N ASP A 20 16.99 3.57 17.47
CA ASP A 20 17.23 2.19 17.10
C ASP A 20 16.96 1.91 15.61
N ASN A 21 15.97 2.54 15.00
CA ASN A 21 15.49 2.25 13.64
C ASN A 21 15.53 0.76 13.23
N LYS A 22 15.28 -0.12 14.19
CA LYS A 22 15.38 -1.56 14.02
C LYS A 22 14.36 -2.05 13.01
N ASN A 23 14.84 -2.68 11.95
CA ASN A 23 13.99 -3.20 10.88
C ASN A 23 12.94 -2.19 10.39
N GLY A 24 13.32 -0.92 10.26
CA GLY A 24 12.45 0.16 9.80
C GLY A 24 11.45 0.63 10.85
N SER A 25 11.72 0.47 12.15
CA SER A 25 10.82 0.87 13.25
C SER A 25 10.44 2.34 13.20
N THR A 26 11.36 3.22 12.82
CA THR A 26 11.12 4.65 12.62
C THR A 26 9.95 4.92 11.68
N PHE A 27 9.89 4.19 10.56
CA PHE A 27 8.82 4.33 9.57
C PHE A 27 7.44 3.87 10.08
N ALA A 28 7.40 2.96 11.07
CA ALA A 28 6.15 2.50 11.66
C ALA A 28 5.70 3.38 12.84
N LYS A 29 6.62 3.69 13.76
CA LYS A 29 6.31 4.43 14.99
C LYS A 29 5.76 5.83 14.76
N MET A 30 6.19 6.51 13.69
CA MET A 30 5.69 7.86 13.39
C MET A 30 4.17 7.93 13.21
N PHE A 31 3.50 6.85 12.84
CA PHE A 31 2.06 6.84 12.69
C PHE A 31 1.29 6.61 14.00
N THR A 32 1.96 6.10 15.01
CA THR A 32 1.37 5.78 16.31
C THR A 32 1.86 6.68 17.44
N ASP A 33 2.91 7.46 17.22
CA ASP A 33 3.38 8.47 18.15
C ASP A 33 2.48 9.70 18.11
N GLY A 34 1.51 9.74 19.01
CA GLY A 34 0.54 10.83 19.09
C GLY A 34 1.01 12.07 19.89
N GLY A 35 2.19 12.00 20.52
CA GLY A 35 2.61 13.04 21.48
C GLY A 35 3.60 14.06 20.95
N ASN A 36 4.64 13.60 20.27
CA ASN A 36 5.78 14.43 19.86
C ASN A 36 6.30 14.05 18.47
N ASN A 37 5.41 13.91 17.53
CA ASN A 37 5.80 13.56 16.16
C ASN A 37 6.28 14.80 15.39
N PRO A 38 7.58 15.00 15.21
CA PRO A 38 8.13 16.17 14.52
C PRO A 38 7.86 16.15 13.01
N GLU A 39 7.45 14.99 12.48
CA GLU A 39 7.13 14.84 11.06
C GLU A 39 5.67 15.22 10.75
N ALA A 40 4.79 15.24 11.73
CA ALA A 40 3.37 15.53 11.54
C ALA A 40 3.12 17.04 11.40
N VAL A 41 2.88 17.51 10.17
CA VAL A 41 2.65 18.92 9.86
C VAL A 41 1.17 19.28 9.97
N PHE A 42 0.30 18.44 9.43
CA PHE A 42 -1.16 18.61 9.53
C PHE A 42 -1.81 17.27 9.88
N VAL A 43 -2.59 17.27 10.95
CA VAL A 43 -3.09 16.04 11.58
C VAL A 43 -4.57 16.15 11.89
N THR A 44 -5.33 15.13 11.51
CA THR A 44 -6.68 14.92 12.01
C THR A 44 -6.60 14.04 13.27
N LEU A 45 -7.05 14.59 14.39
CA LEU A 45 -7.08 13.88 15.66
C LEU A 45 -8.36 13.06 15.79
N TYR A 46 -8.19 11.89 16.39
CA TYR A 46 -9.27 10.97 16.71
C TYR A 46 -9.26 10.68 18.23
N ASN A 47 -10.27 9.98 18.69
CA ASN A 47 -10.32 9.50 20.06
C ASN A 47 -10.80 8.06 20.13
N ASN A 48 -10.55 7.42 21.26
CA ASN A 48 -10.98 6.05 21.55
C ASN A 48 -12.09 6.00 22.62
N VAL A 49 -12.82 7.09 22.79
CA VAL A 49 -13.91 7.16 23.74
C VAL A 49 -15.20 6.66 23.09
N THR A 50 -15.91 5.81 23.82
CA THR A 50 -17.30 5.48 23.51
C THR A 50 -18.17 6.53 24.20
N GLY A 51 -18.93 7.31 23.47
CA GLY A 51 -19.78 8.29 24.14
C GLY A 51 -21.18 8.22 23.61
N ASP A 52 -22.13 7.96 24.49
CA ASP A 52 -23.52 8.33 24.25
C ASP A 52 -23.57 9.83 24.08
N GLY A 53 -24.07 10.29 22.93
CA GLY A 53 -24.21 11.70 22.63
C GLY A 53 -22.98 12.42 22.07
N LEU A 54 -21.90 11.71 21.77
CA LEU A 54 -20.72 12.27 21.13
C LEU A 54 -20.64 11.86 19.64
N ASP A 55 -21.72 12.02 18.92
CA ASP A 55 -21.87 11.67 17.50
C ASP A 55 -20.81 12.32 16.58
N ASN A 56 -20.15 13.36 17.07
CA ASN A 56 -19.09 14.06 16.35
C ASN A 56 -17.69 13.57 16.68
N LEU A 57 -17.53 12.69 17.66
CA LEU A 57 -16.23 12.11 17.99
C LEU A 57 -15.99 10.92 17.10
N LYS A 58 -14.97 11.03 16.27
CA LYS A 58 -14.64 10.02 15.28
C LYS A 58 -13.51 9.16 15.77
N ASN A 59 -13.65 7.85 15.59
CA ASN A 59 -12.57 6.91 15.75
C ASN A 59 -11.84 6.73 14.43
N ASN A 60 -10.54 6.48 14.51
CA ASN A 60 -9.80 6.04 13.36
C ASN A 60 -10.06 4.54 13.11
N ASN A 61 -10.71 4.25 12.01
CA ASN A 61 -11.08 2.87 11.66
C ASN A 61 -9.97 2.11 10.90
N TRP A 62 -8.81 2.72 10.68
CA TRP A 62 -7.78 2.13 9.83
C TRP A 62 -7.28 0.78 10.35
N GLU A 63 -6.86 0.71 11.61
CA GLU A 63 -6.38 -0.52 12.23
C GLU A 63 -7.40 -1.66 12.10
N ARG A 64 -8.66 -1.38 12.39
CA ARG A 64 -9.76 -2.35 12.24
C ARG A 64 -9.92 -2.83 10.80
N GLN A 65 -9.74 -1.95 9.82
CA GLN A 65 -9.90 -2.30 8.41
C GLN A 65 -8.77 -3.16 7.87
N ILE A 66 -7.54 -2.95 8.34
CA ILE A 66 -6.36 -3.66 7.82
C ILE A 66 -6.11 -4.98 8.54
N ARG A 67 -6.49 -5.09 9.81
CA ARG A 67 -6.24 -6.30 10.58
C ARG A 67 -7.00 -7.49 10.00
N PRO A 68 -6.29 -8.59 9.79
CA PRO A 68 -6.88 -9.79 9.21
C PRO A 68 -7.75 -10.57 10.21
N ALA A 69 -7.60 -10.33 11.48
CA ALA A 69 -8.40 -10.99 12.50
C ALA A 69 -9.90 -10.63 12.42
N ASN A 70 -10.77 -11.49 12.92
CA ASN A 70 -12.23 -11.39 12.83
C ASN A 70 -12.80 -10.19 13.63
N THR A 71 -12.37 -9.00 13.28
CA THR A 71 -12.71 -7.74 13.93
C THR A 71 -13.75 -6.92 13.16
N GLY A 72 -14.53 -7.59 12.31
CA GLY A 72 -15.54 -6.94 11.48
C GLY A 72 -14.97 -6.27 10.22
N GLY A 73 -13.68 -6.38 9.96
CA GLY A 73 -13.02 -6.08 8.71
C GLY A 73 -12.54 -7.34 8.02
N SER A 74 -12.35 -7.32 6.72
CA SER A 74 -11.85 -8.48 5.95
C SER A 74 -10.35 -8.42 5.68
N GLY A 75 -9.62 -7.53 6.33
CA GLY A 75 -8.26 -7.20 5.98
C GLY A 75 -8.19 -6.39 4.67
N LYS A 76 -7.11 -5.66 4.46
CA LYS A 76 -6.85 -5.02 3.18
C LYS A 76 -5.82 -5.80 2.38
N ASN A 77 -6.20 -6.16 1.16
CA ASN A 77 -5.29 -6.78 0.22
C ASN A 77 -4.20 -5.84 -0.24
N ALA A 78 -3.00 -6.38 -0.33
CA ALA A 78 -1.92 -5.73 -1.04
C ALA A 78 -1.97 -6.09 -2.53
N SER A 79 -1.90 -5.09 -3.40
CA SER A 79 -1.77 -5.31 -4.84
C SER A 79 -0.39 -5.88 -5.17
N GLN A 80 -0.35 -6.94 -5.98
CA GLN A 80 0.90 -7.51 -6.48
C GLN A 80 1.74 -6.48 -7.21
N MET A 81 1.10 -5.59 -7.98
CA MET A 81 1.79 -4.52 -8.68
C MET A 81 2.62 -3.67 -7.71
N LEU A 82 2.03 -3.26 -6.58
CA LEU A 82 2.75 -2.46 -5.59
C LEU A 82 3.84 -3.28 -4.88
N ILE A 83 3.56 -4.55 -4.55
CA ILE A 83 4.55 -5.48 -3.96
C ILE A 83 5.77 -5.56 -4.87
N ASN A 84 5.57 -5.74 -6.16
CA ASN A 84 6.64 -5.86 -7.14
C ASN A 84 7.41 -4.54 -7.37
N MET A 85 6.78 -3.40 -7.10
CA MET A 85 7.41 -2.07 -7.24
C MET A 85 8.25 -1.66 -6.04
N PHE A 86 8.07 -2.29 -4.87
CA PHE A 86 8.90 -1.93 -3.71
C PHE A 86 10.37 -2.21 -4.02
N PRO A 87 11.29 -1.34 -3.54
CA PRO A 87 12.71 -1.51 -3.83
C PRO A 87 13.28 -2.77 -3.17
N MET A 88 14.34 -3.26 -3.75
CA MET A 88 15.21 -4.23 -3.12
C MET A 88 16.04 -3.56 -2.01
N SER A 89 16.73 -4.34 -1.21
CA SER A 89 17.48 -3.82 -0.05
C SER A 89 18.67 -2.90 -0.41
N ASP A 90 19.02 -2.80 -1.68
CA ASP A 90 19.97 -1.85 -2.23
C ASP A 90 19.32 -0.55 -2.75
N GLY A 91 18.03 -0.37 -2.54
CA GLY A 91 17.27 0.82 -2.95
C GLY A 91 16.89 0.87 -4.41
N LYS A 92 17.32 -0.10 -5.22
CA LYS A 92 17.05 -0.18 -6.66
C LYS A 92 15.77 -0.98 -6.93
N LEU A 93 15.21 -0.80 -8.12
CA LEU A 93 14.01 -1.54 -8.54
C LEU A 93 14.28 -3.04 -8.69
N PRO A 94 13.32 -3.91 -8.38
CA PRO A 94 13.37 -5.29 -8.85
C PRO A 94 13.55 -5.35 -10.37
N GLU A 95 14.32 -6.32 -10.85
CA GLU A 95 14.56 -6.50 -12.29
C GLU A 95 13.25 -6.60 -13.08
N SER A 96 12.27 -7.32 -12.56
CA SER A 96 10.96 -7.53 -13.17
C SER A 96 10.03 -6.32 -13.16
N CYS A 97 10.39 -5.23 -12.49
CA CYS A 97 9.55 -4.03 -12.46
C CYS A 97 9.70 -3.25 -13.77
N ASP A 98 8.69 -3.26 -14.62
CA ASP A 98 8.70 -2.57 -15.92
C ASP A 98 8.03 -1.18 -15.90
N THR A 99 7.51 -0.75 -14.75
CA THR A 99 6.73 0.49 -14.64
C THR A 99 7.60 1.74 -14.74
N TYR A 100 8.80 1.72 -14.14
CA TYR A 100 9.77 2.81 -14.19
C TYR A 100 10.99 2.37 -14.99
N THR A 101 11.00 2.65 -16.28
CA THR A 101 12.01 2.08 -17.20
C THR A 101 13.38 2.75 -17.13
N LYS A 102 13.45 4.00 -16.66
CA LYS A 102 14.70 4.78 -16.57
C LYS A 102 15.44 4.62 -15.23
N LEU A 103 14.81 3.98 -14.25
CA LEU A 103 15.42 3.85 -12.92
C LEU A 103 16.33 2.63 -12.83
N ALA A 104 17.31 2.71 -11.94
CA ALA A 104 18.29 1.64 -11.71
C ALA A 104 17.63 0.33 -11.26
N ARG A 105 18.10 -0.77 -11.81
CA ARG A 105 17.66 -2.12 -11.46
C ARG A 105 18.63 -2.74 -10.46
N SER A 106 18.07 -3.46 -9.49
CA SER A 106 18.84 -4.26 -8.56
C SER A 106 19.42 -5.48 -9.27
N GLU A 107 20.63 -5.86 -8.89
CA GLU A 107 21.21 -7.15 -9.26
C GLU A 107 20.65 -8.31 -8.42
N LYS A 108 19.91 -7.99 -7.34
CA LYS A 108 19.26 -8.98 -6.49
C LYS A 108 18.02 -9.53 -7.19
N THR A 109 17.95 -10.84 -7.29
CA THR A 109 16.80 -11.51 -7.91
C THR A 109 15.57 -11.41 -7.02
N LEU A 110 14.45 -11.01 -7.60
CA LEU A 110 13.14 -11.13 -6.98
C LEU A 110 12.66 -12.57 -7.17
N ASP A 111 12.63 -13.33 -6.08
CA ASP A 111 12.05 -14.67 -6.10
C ASP A 111 10.52 -14.57 -6.23
N SER A 112 9.95 -15.20 -7.26
CA SER A 112 8.51 -15.15 -7.52
C SER A 112 7.70 -15.87 -6.45
N GLU A 113 8.24 -16.89 -5.80
CA GLU A 113 7.53 -17.66 -4.76
C GLU A 113 7.66 -17.00 -3.38
N THR A 114 8.75 -16.27 -3.16
CA THR A 114 9.04 -15.58 -1.90
C THR A 114 9.39 -14.10 -2.14
N PRO A 115 8.43 -13.29 -2.62
CA PRO A 115 8.67 -11.90 -3.05
C PRO A 115 9.04 -10.95 -1.91
N PHE A 116 9.17 -11.47 -0.69
CA PHE A 116 9.55 -10.71 0.50
C PHE A 116 11.06 -10.74 0.78
N LEU A 117 11.85 -11.55 0.08
CA LEU A 117 13.31 -11.60 0.31
C LEU A 117 14.01 -10.34 -0.22
N ASN A 118 15.07 -9.94 0.49
CA ASN A 118 15.95 -8.84 0.07
C ASN A 118 15.25 -7.53 -0.24
N ARG A 119 14.25 -7.15 0.53
CA ARG A 119 13.47 -5.92 0.30
C ARG A 119 13.93 -4.76 1.18
N ASP A 120 13.59 -3.56 0.77
CA ASP A 120 13.61 -2.35 1.59
C ASP A 120 12.92 -2.60 2.94
N LYS A 121 13.46 -2.09 4.03
CA LYS A 121 12.89 -2.28 5.37
C LYS A 121 11.44 -1.79 5.49
N ARG A 122 11.06 -0.75 4.72
CA ARG A 122 9.68 -0.26 4.66
C ARG A 122 8.70 -1.29 4.08
N PHE A 123 9.19 -2.25 3.28
CA PHE A 123 8.37 -3.36 2.81
C PHE A 123 7.75 -4.14 3.97
N TYR A 124 8.55 -4.50 4.95
CA TYR A 124 8.11 -5.29 6.11
C TYR A 124 7.23 -4.49 7.07
N ARG A 125 7.26 -3.15 7.00
CA ARG A 125 6.36 -2.27 7.73
C ARG A 125 5.08 -1.95 6.97
N THR A 126 5.04 -2.28 5.69
CA THR A 126 3.88 -2.03 4.81
C THR A 126 3.05 -3.28 4.58
N PHE A 127 3.68 -4.46 4.53
CA PHE A 127 3.02 -5.72 4.20
C PHE A 127 3.18 -6.76 5.28
N ALA A 128 2.16 -7.61 5.42
CA ALA A 128 2.20 -8.85 6.18
C ALA A 128 1.85 -10.02 5.26
N PHE A 129 2.55 -11.13 5.44
CA PHE A 129 2.44 -12.34 4.63
C PHE A 129 2.43 -13.58 5.54
N PRO A 130 2.04 -14.77 5.06
CA PRO A 130 2.02 -15.96 5.90
C PRO A 130 3.33 -16.21 6.61
N GLY A 131 3.29 -16.42 7.91
CA GLY A 131 4.48 -16.57 8.76
C GLY A 131 4.99 -15.26 9.35
N PHE A 132 4.25 -14.16 9.19
CA PHE A 132 4.63 -12.87 9.74
C PHE A 132 3.96 -12.62 11.09
N ARG A 133 4.74 -12.22 12.11
CA ARG A 133 4.18 -11.83 13.40
C ARG A 133 3.42 -10.51 13.27
N TRP A 134 2.18 -10.53 13.72
CA TRP A 134 1.36 -9.33 13.82
C TRP A 134 0.57 -9.38 15.13
N ALA A 135 0.94 -8.56 16.09
CA ALA A 135 0.30 -8.57 17.40
C ALA A 135 -1.24 -8.46 17.27
N TYR A 136 -1.93 -9.36 17.93
CA TYR A 136 -3.38 -9.49 17.89
C TYR A 136 -3.91 -9.86 19.28
N SER A 137 -4.95 -9.20 19.71
CA SER A 137 -5.57 -9.46 21.02
C SER A 137 -6.88 -10.24 20.91
N GLY A 138 -6.89 -11.25 20.05
CA GLY A 138 -8.02 -12.14 19.95
C GLY A 138 -8.24 -12.99 21.20
N ASN A 139 -9.46 -13.52 21.33
CA ASN A 139 -9.78 -14.47 22.37
C ASN A 139 -9.07 -15.81 22.11
N ALA A 140 -8.59 -16.45 23.15
CA ALA A 140 -7.96 -17.78 23.05
C ALA A 140 -8.84 -18.83 22.38
N SER A 141 -10.16 -18.71 22.49
CA SER A 141 -11.12 -19.61 21.84
C SER A 141 -11.22 -19.45 20.33
N GLU A 142 -10.72 -18.34 19.77
CA GLU A 142 -10.67 -18.12 18.31
C GLU A 142 -9.39 -18.68 17.68
N ARG A 143 -8.45 -19.08 18.51
CA ARG A 143 -7.25 -19.81 18.09
C ARG A 143 -7.62 -21.29 18.07
N ASP A 144 -7.48 -21.88 16.93
CA ASP A 144 -7.75 -23.31 16.78
C ASP A 144 -6.44 -24.11 16.68
N ALA A 145 -6.59 -25.42 16.48
CA ALA A 145 -5.46 -26.31 16.30
C ALA A 145 -4.61 -25.97 15.06
N ASN A 146 -5.17 -25.21 14.10
CA ASN A 146 -4.48 -24.82 12.88
C ASN A 146 -3.62 -23.57 13.09
N ASN A 147 -3.92 -22.74 14.07
CA ASN A 147 -3.12 -21.58 14.44
C ASN A 147 -3.02 -21.42 15.97
N PRO A 148 -2.11 -22.15 16.62
CA PRO A 148 -1.98 -22.17 18.07
C PRO A 148 -1.26 -20.93 18.66
N SER A 149 -0.96 -19.91 17.88
CA SER A 149 -0.28 -18.70 18.34
C SER A 149 -1.07 -18.00 19.46
N ASP A 150 -0.39 -17.44 20.42
CA ASP A 150 -1.01 -16.57 21.44
C ASP A 150 -1.12 -15.11 20.96
N GLY A 151 -1.92 -14.29 21.68
CA GLY A 151 -2.25 -12.93 21.24
C GLY A 151 -1.03 -12.07 20.90
N ALA A 152 -0.09 -11.91 21.84
CA ALA A 152 1.08 -11.08 21.67
C ALA A 152 2.08 -11.62 20.64
N ASN A 153 2.09 -12.94 20.47
CA ASN A 153 2.96 -13.67 19.55
C ASN A 153 2.21 -14.26 18.36
N TYR A 154 1.05 -13.72 18.06
CA TYR A 154 0.25 -14.16 16.92
C TYR A 154 1.05 -14.09 15.63
N VAL A 155 1.12 -15.22 14.93
CA VAL A 155 1.75 -15.35 13.62
C VAL A 155 0.67 -15.60 12.58
N LEU A 156 0.66 -14.77 11.55
CA LEU A 156 -0.32 -14.83 10.48
C LEU A 156 -0.03 -16.02 9.56
N TRP A 157 -0.88 -17.04 9.58
CA TRP A 157 -0.78 -18.22 8.71
C TRP A 157 -1.96 -18.31 7.75
N ASN A 158 -2.05 -17.39 6.83
CA ASN A 158 -3.18 -17.21 5.90
C ASN A 158 -2.96 -17.84 4.52
N TYR A 159 -2.43 -19.01 4.45
CA TYR A 159 -2.40 -19.79 3.22
C TYR A 159 -3.71 -20.60 3.03
N VAL A 160 -3.99 -20.98 1.82
CA VAL A 160 -5.27 -21.55 1.41
C VAL A 160 -5.14 -23.04 1.11
N TRP A 161 -6.13 -23.82 1.55
CA TRP A 161 -6.40 -25.17 1.05
C TRP A 161 -7.87 -25.29 0.66
N TYR A 162 -8.19 -26.29 -0.10
CA TYR A 162 -9.54 -26.51 -0.60
C TYR A 162 -10.26 -27.60 0.17
N THR A 163 -11.55 -27.43 0.36
CA THR A 163 -12.42 -28.42 1.00
C THR A 163 -12.99 -29.44 0.01
N SER A 164 -12.96 -29.12 -1.28
CA SER A 164 -13.49 -29.99 -2.33
C SER A 164 -12.74 -29.85 -3.65
N MET A 165 -12.98 -30.80 -4.56
CA MET A 165 -12.47 -30.70 -5.94
C MET A 165 -13.02 -29.50 -6.71
N ASN A 166 -14.28 -29.16 -6.46
CA ASN A 166 -14.90 -28.01 -7.13
C ASN A 166 -14.21 -26.70 -6.73
N ASP A 167 -13.85 -26.57 -5.46
CA ASP A 167 -13.10 -25.41 -4.97
C ASP A 167 -11.70 -25.35 -5.58
N ALA A 168 -11.03 -26.50 -5.70
CA ALA A 168 -9.71 -26.57 -6.32
C ALA A 168 -9.76 -26.25 -7.82
N GLY A 169 -10.84 -26.63 -8.50
CA GLY A 169 -11.11 -26.29 -9.91
C GLY A 169 -11.54 -24.83 -10.12
N ASN A 170 -12.08 -24.21 -9.07
CA ASN A 170 -12.47 -22.79 -9.08
C ASN A 170 -11.75 -22.03 -7.95
N PRO A 171 -10.52 -21.59 -8.17
CA PRO A 171 -9.69 -20.91 -7.16
C PRO A 171 -10.28 -19.63 -6.60
N GLU A 172 -11.33 -19.13 -7.19
CA GLU A 172 -12.03 -17.89 -6.80
C GLU A 172 -13.34 -18.20 -6.05
N SER A 173 -13.63 -19.49 -5.82
CA SER A 173 -14.81 -19.91 -5.07
C SER A 173 -14.74 -19.46 -3.61
N GLY A 174 -15.93 -19.18 -3.01
CA GLY A 174 -16.08 -18.78 -1.61
C GLY A 174 -15.71 -19.85 -0.60
N ASP A 175 -15.50 -21.09 -1.04
CA ASP A 175 -15.52 -22.28 -0.19
C ASP A 175 -14.13 -22.80 0.20
N SER A 176 -13.06 -22.07 -0.17
CA SER A 176 -11.70 -22.40 0.25
C SER A 176 -11.45 -22.04 1.72
N TYR A 177 -10.64 -22.84 2.39
CA TYR A 177 -10.21 -22.60 3.77
C TYR A 177 -8.83 -21.96 3.85
N GLY A 178 -8.59 -21.21 4.92
CA GLY A 178 -7.28 -20.71 5.30
C GLY A 178 -6.74 -21.45 6.52
N ALA A 179 -5.42 -21.49 6.68
CA ALA A 179 -4.77 -22.07 7.86
C ALA A 179 -5.13 -21.31 9.14
N ASP A 180 -5.51 -20.07 9.00
CA ASP A 180 -6.00 -19.23 10.07
C ASP A 180 -7.51 -19.07 9.95
N ASN A 181 -8.25 -19.73 10.84
CA ASN A 181 -9.71 -19.65 10.86
C ASN A 181 -10.27 -18.26 11.12
N LEU A 182 -9.46 -17.37 11.69
CA LEU A 182 -9.83 -15.96 11.87
C LEU A 182 -9.89 -15.23 10.54
N LEU A 183 -9.26 -15.81 9.55
CA LEU A 183 -9.04 -15.17 8.25
C LEU A 183 -9.78 -15.80 7.10
N LYS A 184 -10.83 -16.42 7.20
CA LYS A 184 -11.59 -17.06 6.08
C LYS A 184 -11.51 -16.32 4.72
N SER A 185 -10.46 -15.57 4.54
CA SER A 185 -10.11 -14.74 3.40
C SER A 185 -8.97 -15.39 2.64
N ARG A 186 -9.05 -15.38 1.33
CA ARG A 186 -8.13 -16.03 0.39
C ARG A 186 -6.90 -15.21 0.05
N GLN A 187 -6.57 -14.26 0.88
CA GLN A 187 -5.53 -13.30 0.59
C GLN A 187 -4.24 -13.76 1.23
N GLY A 188 -3.17 -13.76 0.45
CA GLY A 188 -1.86 -14.15 0.95
C GLY A 188 -1.08 -13.01 1.58
N VAL A 189 -1.29 -11.77 1.10
CA VAL A 189 -0.55 -10.59 1.56
C VAL A 189 -1.51 -9.47 1.93
N TYR A 190 -1.34 -8.95 3.14
CA TYR A 190 -2.16 -7.89 3.69
C TYR A 190 -1.38 -6.58 3.82
N VAL A 191 -2.12 -5.47 3.79
CA VAL A 191 -1.59 -4.16 4.16
C VAL A 191 -1.44 -4.09 5.67
N ARG A 192 -0.23 -3.72 6.13
CA ARG A 192 0.10 -3.56 7.55
C ARG A 192 0.50 -2.13 7.91
N LYS A 193 0.74 -1.27 6.94
CA LYS A 193 1.18 0.11 7.17
C LYS A 193 0.25 0.87 8.12
N LYS A 194 0.82 1.66 8.99
CA LYS A 194 0.15 2.41 10.07
C LYS A 194 -0.44 1.51 11.18
N SER A 195 -0.10 0.23 11.21
CA SER A 195 -0.44 -0.65 12.32
C SER A 195 0.59 -0.54 13.43
N ASP A 196 0.12 -0.67 14.66
CA ASP A 196 0.98 -0.77 15.82
C ASP A 196 1.64 -2.15 15.87
N ASP A 197 2.95 -2.19 16.17
CA ASP A 197 3.70 -3.43 16.38
C ASP A 197 3.55 -3.98 17.79
N LEU A 198 3.02 -3.19 18.68
CA LEU A 198 2.80 -3.59 20.08
C LEU A 198 1.64 -4.57 20.16
N ASP A 199 1.61 -5.31 21.24
CA ASP A 199 0.36 -5.94 21.67
C ASP A 199 -0.69 -4.83 21.80
N VAL A 200 -1.73 -4.97 21.01
CA VAL A 200 -2.82 -3.99 20.99
C VAL A 200 -3.44 -3.74 22.34
N ASN A 201 -3.39 -4.69 23.26
CA ASN A 201 -3.83 -4.52 24.64
C ASN A 201 -2.96 -3.52 25.43
N SER A 202 -1.73 -3.32 25.02
CA SER A 202 -0.78 -2.41 25.67
C SER A 202 -0.78 -1.01 25.06
N SER A 203 -1.42 -0.82 23.92
CA SER A 203 -1.43 0.49 23.27
C SER A 203 -2.50 1.40 23.87
N PRO A 204 -2.14 2.60 24.35
CA PRO A 204 -3.12 3.57 24.86
C PRO A 204 -4.02 4.15 23.76
N LEU A 205 -3.66 3.93 22.49
CA LEU A 205 -4.41 4.44 21.35
C LEU A 205 -5.70 3.67 21.08
N TYR A 206 -5.78 2.40 21.52
CA TYR A 206 -6.90 1.53 21.19
C TYR A 206 -7.75 1.22 22.42
N LYS A 207 -9.05 1.16 22.20
CA LYS A 207 -10.01 0.61 23.15
C LYS A 207 -10.68 -0.60 22.52
N TYR A 208 -10.57 -1.72 23.18
CA TYR A 208 -11.20 -2.97 22.75
C TYR A 208 -12.62 -3.05 23.27
N VAL A 209 -13.50 -3.52 22.42
CA VAL A 209 -14.87 -3.86 22.80
C VAL A 209 -15.03 -5.35 22.62
N ALA A 210 -15.45 -6.04 23.68
CA ALA A 210 -15.81 -7.45 23.62
C ALA A 210 -16.98 -7.59 22.64
N GLN A 211 -16.81 -8.40 21.61
CA GLN A 211 -17.91 -8.88 20.78
C GLN A 211 -18.44 -10.18 21.39
N ASP A 212 -19.74 -10.29 21.49
CA ASP A 212 -20.52 -11.27 22.27
C ASP A 212 -20.00 -12.71 22.42
N THR A 213 -19.18 -13.22 21.56
CA THR A 213 -18.61 -14.56 21.66
C THR A 213 -17.26 -14.70 20.94
N LYS A 214 -16.73 -13.64 20.38
CA LYS A 214 -15.66 -13.72 19.37
C LYS A 214 -14.39 -12.92 19.68
N GLY A 215 -14.20 -12.52 20.93
CA GLY A 215 -12.99 -11.82 21.34
C GLY A 215 -13.05 -10.30 21.23
N ALA A 216 -12.01 -9.64 21.68
CA ALA A 216 -11.92 -8.19 21.70
C ALA A 216 -11.45 -7.65 20.32
N ALA A 217 -12.21 -6.75 19.76
CA ALA A 217 -11.84 -6.04 18.54
C ALA A 217 -11.32 -4.64 18.88
N PRO A 218 -10.36 -4.09 18.13
CA PRO A 218 -9.92 -2.69 18.27
C PRO A 218 -11.00 -1.77 17.69
N PHE A 219 -12.06 -1.58 18.45
CA PHE A 219 -13.27 -0.91 17.97
C PHE A 219 -13.10 0.60 17.90
N TYR A 220 -12.34 1.14 18.84
CA TYR A 220 -12.09 2.57 18.94
C TYR A 220 -10.61 2.84 18.92
N SER A 221 -10.16 3.64 17.99
CA SER A 221 -8.76 4.02 17.87
C SER A 221 -8.61 5.54 17.89
N ALA A 222 -7.72 6.02 18.73
CA ALA A 222 -7.26 7.39 18.77
C ALA A 222 -6.02 7.63 17.91
N ALA A 223 -5.58 6.65 17.12
CA ALA A 223 -4.43 6.83 16.23
C ALA A 223 -4.66 8.02 15.30
N PRO A 224 -3.74 9.00 15.24
CA PRO A 224 -3.92 10.19 14.43
C PRO A 224 -3.88 9.85 12.94
N LEU A 225 -4.60 10.60 12.12
CA LEU A 225 -4.40 10.59 10.68
C LEU A 225 -3.51 11.77 10.31
N ILE A 226 -2.32 11.48 9.84
CA ILE A 226 -1.39 12.49 9.38
C ILE A 226 -1.75 12.82 7.93
N GLU A 227 -2.34 13.98 7.72
CA GLU A 227 -2.77 14.46 6.40
C GLU A 227 -1.59 15.00 5.59
N LEU A 228 -0.68 15.71 6.25
CA LEU A 228 0.55 16.22 5.68
C LEU A 228 1.70 15.95 6.64
N ARG A 229 2.77 15.37 6.14
CA ARG A 229 3.98 15.12 6.92
C ARG A 229 5.23 15.69 6.24
N TYR A 230 6.27 15.89 7.03
CA TYR A 230 7.49 16.56 6.58
C TYR A 230 8.17 15.85 5.40
N ALA A 231 8.09 14.53 5.31
CA ALA A 231 8.56 13.79 4.14
C ALA A 231 7.87 14.25 2.83
N GLU A 232 6.58 14.61 2.90
CA GLU A 232 5.87 15.15 1.74
C GLU A 232 6.39 16.56 1.37
N VAL A 233 6.70 17.37 2.37
CA VAL A 233 7.34 18.70 2.14
C VAL A 233 8.67 18.53 1.43
N LEU A 234 9.52 17.60 1.88
CA LEU A 234 10.81 17.31 1.24
C LEU A 234 10.64 16.82 -0.21
N LEU A 235 9.71 15.91 -0.47
CA LEU A 235 9.48 15.41 -1.82
C LEU A 235 8.80 16.44 -2.74
N ASN A 236 8.01 17.36 -2.18
CA ASN A 236 7.51 18.52 -2.92
C ASN A 236 8.64 19.51 -3.25
N LEU A 237 9.57 19.74 -2.31
CA LEU A 237 10.79 20.52 -2.56
C LEU A 237 11.66 19.90 -3.64
N ALA A 238 11.83 18.55 -3.59
CA ALA A 238 12.55 17.81 -4.61
C ALA A 238 11.95 18.02 -6.00
N GLU A 239 10.62 17.91 -6.10
CA GLU A 239 9.92 18.10 -7.37
C GLU A 239 10.05 19.54 -7.90
N VAL A 240 9.93 20.54 -7.02
CA VAL A 240 10.11 21.95 -7.40
C VAL A 240 11.56 22.23 -7.81
N ALA A 241 12.55 21.69 -7.11
CA ALA A 241 13.96 21.84 -7.46
C ALA A 241 14.26 21.17 -8.81
N ALA A 242 13.78 19.97 -9.04
CA ALA A 242 13.92 19.26 -10.33
C ALA A 242 13.25 20.05 -11.47
N GLY A 243 12.05 20.60 -11.21
CA GLY A 243 11.34 21.46 -12.17
C GLY A 243 12.11 22.72 -12.54
N ALA A 244 12.87 23.27 -11.60
CA ALA A 244 13.73 24.43 -11.81
C ALA A 244 15.13 24.09 -12.40
N GLY A 245 15.42 22.80 -12.65
CA GLY A 245 16.71 22.35 -13.17
C GLY A 245 17.80 22.14 -12.11
N HIS A 246 17.48 22.24 -10.82
CA HIS A 246 18.41 22.02 -9.71
C HIS A 246 18.40 20.54 -9.29
N LEU A 247 18.94 19.66 -10.13
CA LEU A 247 18.78 18.22 -9.98
C LEU A 247 19.52 17.66 -8.76
N ASP A 248 20.73 18.15 -8.48
CA ASP A 248 21.50 17.74 -7.29
C ASP A 248 20.75 18.07 -5.99
N GLU A 249 20.13 19.24 -5.93
CA GLU A 249 19.31 19.64 -4.79
C GLU A 249 18.08 18.72 -4.65
N ALA A 250 17.42 18.43 -5.76
CA ALA A 250 16.27 17.54 -5.78
C ALA A 250 16.63 16.13 -5.25
N VAL A 251 17.72 15.57 -5.74
CA VAL A 251 18.23 14.27 -5.29
C VAL A 251 18.58 14.30 -3.80
N LYS A 252 19.17 15.37 -3.29
CA LYS A 252 19.48 15.51 -1.87
C LYS A 252 18.25 15.37 -0.97
N TYR A 253 17.09 15.91 -1.37
CA TYR A 253 15.85 15.72 -0.61
C TYR A 253 15.37 14.26 -0.64
N VAL A 254 15.49 13.60 -1.78
CA VAL A 254 15.15 12.15 -1.89
C VAL A 254 16.07 11.32 -1.00
N LYS A 255 17.37 11.62 -0.96
CA LYS A 255 18.34 10.91 -0.12
C LYS A 255 18.02 11.01 1.36
N GLN A 256 17.59 12.16 1.87
CA GLN A 256 17.18 12.29 3.26
C GLN A 256 16.07 11.29 3.63
N ILE A 257 15.09 11.07 2.75
CA ILE A 257 14.04 10.07 2.96
C ILE A 257 14.63 8.65 2.99
N ARG A 258 15.55 8.35 2.08
CA ARG A 258 16.17 7.05 1.96
C ARG A 258 17.12 6.74 3.13
N GLU A 259 17.90 7.72 3.56
CA GLU A 259 18.74 7.61 4.77
C GLU A 259 17.89 7.28 6.00
N ARG A 260 16.74 7.96 6.18
CA ARG A 260 15.78 7.64 7.23
C ARG A 260 15.23 6.21 7.08
N ALA A 261 15.02 5.71 5.86
CA ALA A 261 14.60 4.33 5.59
C ALA A 261 15.70 3.30 5.89
N GLY A 262 16.93 3.74 6.15
CA GLY A 262 18.07 2.91 6.53
C GLY A 262 19.06 2.60 5.42
N TYR A 263 19.01 3.36 4.31
CA TYR A 263 20.05 3.29 3.29
C TYR A 263 21.29 4.05 3.73
N SER A 264 22.43 3.53 3.34
CA SER A 264 23.76 4.10 3.62
C SER A 264 24.78 3.50 2.66
N ALA A 265 25.96 4.07 2.59
CA ALA A 265 27.06 3.55 1.79
C ALA A 265 27.45 2.08 2.12
N ALA A 266 27.06 1.58 3.29
CA ALA A 266 27.32 0.20 3.69
C ALA A 266 26.41 -0.83 3.00
N ASN A 267 25.22 -0.43 2.56
CA ASN A 267 24.23 -1.36 2.01
C ASN A 267 23.68 -0.96 0.64
N SER A 268 23.98 0.25 0.18
CA SER A 268 23.44 0.78 -1.06
C SER A 268 24.39 1.81 -1.69
N GLU A 269 24.73 1.61 -2.93
CA GLU A 269 25.46 2.59 -3.71
C GLU A 269 24.56 3.79 -3.99
N ASP A 270 24.99 4.97 -3.56
CA ASP A 270 24.26 6.23 -3.71
C ASP A 270 22.78 6.14 -3.29
N ASP A 271 22.51 5.39 -2.21
CA ASP A 271 21.16 5.10 -1.69
C ASP A 271 20.20 4.52 -2.75
N GLY A 272 20.73 3.84 -3.78
CA GLY A 272 19.95 3.29 -4.89
C GLY A 272 19.40 4.33 -5.87
N ILE A 273 19.94 5.56 -5.85
CA ILE A 273 19.57 6.59 -6.81
C ILE A 273 20.12 6.25 -8.20
N THR A 274 19.31 6.42 -9.21
CA THR A 274 19.74 6.26 -10.60
C THR A 274 20.73 7.37 -10.96
N PRO A 275 21.96 7.06 -11.44
CA PRO A 275 22.95 8.09 -11.75
C PRO A 275 22.47 9.17 -12.74
N ALA A 276 21.60 8.80 -13.68
CA ALA A 276 21.00 9.74 -14.61
C ALA A 276 20.11 10.79 -13.93
N ALA A 277 19.65 10.57 -12.70
CA ALA A 277 18.82 11.55 -11.98
C ALA A 277 19.54 12.87 -11.68
N TYR A 278 20.88 12.88 -11.70
CA TYR A 278 21.68 14.07 -11.49
C TYR A 278 21.83 14.96 -12.74
N ASN A 279 21.51 14.45 -13.93
CA ASN A 279 21.75 15.15 -15.18
C ASN A 279 20.61 15.06 -16.22
N ASP A 280 19.58 14.25 -15.95
CA ASP A 280 18.36 14.15 -16.76
C ASP A 280 17.13 14.47 -15.91
N GLN A 281 16.49 15.60 -16.20
CA GLN A 281 15.34 16.11 -15.45
C GLN A 281 14.19 15.10 -15.41
N ALA A 282 13.91 14.43 -16.50
CA ALA A 282 12.85 13.43 -16.57
C ALA A 282 13.13 12.24 -15.64
N THR A 283 14.38 11.78 -15.63
CA THR A 283 14.81 10.68 -14.74
C THR A 283 14.79 11.14 -13.28
N CYS A 284 15.20 12.37 -12.97
CA CYS A 284 15.11 12.93 -11.63
C CYS A 284 13.67 12.96 -11.11
N ILE A 285 12.74 13.46 -11.92
CA ILE A 285 11.32 13.50 -11.55
C ILE A 285 10.75 12.07 -11.43
N SER A 286 11.16 11.16 -12.31
CA SER A 286 10.77 9.74 -12.20
C SER A 286 11.25 9.12 -10.87
N GLN A 287 12.47 9.43 -10.45
CA GLN A 287 13.03 9.00 -9.17
C GLN A 287 12.23 9.55 -7.98
N ILE A 288 11.84 10.82 -8.04
CA ILE A 288 11.02 11.47 -7.01
C ILE A 288 9.64 10.82 -6.93
N LEU A 289 8.97 10.64 -8.08
CA LEU A 289 7.64 10.01 -8.12
C LEU A 289 7.66 8.56 -7.65
N TYR A 290 8.75 7.85 -7.92
CA TYR A 290 8.96 6.51 -7.40
C TYR A 290 9.12 6.53 -5.87
N GLU A 291 9.96 7.42 -5.33
CA GLU A 291 10.13 7.55 -3.89
C GLU A 291 8.80 7.93 -3.21
N ARG A 292 8.04 8.86 -3.78
CA ARG A 292 6.69 9.21 -3.32
C ARG A 292 5.76 7.99 -3.27
N GLN A 293 5.81 7.15 -4.29
CA GLN A 293 4.98 5.93 -4.33
C GLN A 293 5.30 4.97 -3.20
N ILE A 294 6.59 4.77 -2.88
CA ILE A 294 7.03 3.86 -1.82
C ILE A 294 6.77 4.49 -0.45
N GLU A 295 7.20 5.72 -0.27
CA GLU A 295 7.10 6.45 0.99
C GLU A 295 5.64 6.65 1.42
N PHE A 296 4.76 7.00 0.48
CA PHE A 296 3.34 7.28 0.75
C PHE A 296 2.39 6.15 0.37
N ALA A 297 2.89 4.94 0.20
CA ALA A 297 2.02 3.78 -0.03
C ALA A 297 0.93 3.72 1.06
N TYR A 298 -0.33 3.61 0.64
CA TYR A 298 -1.53 3.61 1.50
C TYR A 298 -1.76 4.88 2.35
N GLU A 299 -1.18 6.01 1.96
CA GLU A 299 -1.47 7.31 2.56
C GLU A 299 -2.38 8.21 1.71
N GLY A 300 -2.92 7.70 0.62
CA GLY A 300 -3.86 8.41 -0.24
C GLY A 300 -3.25 9.31 -1.30
N LYS A 301 -1.91 9.48 -1.34
CA LYS A 301 -1.23 10.46 -2.21
C LYS A 301 -1.08 10.00 -3.66
N ARG A 302 -0.98 8.70 -3.89
CA ARG A 302 -0.65 8.14 -5.22
C ARG A 302 -1.65 8.51 -6.31
N PHE A 303 -2.93 8.52 -5.98
CA PHE A 303 -3.97 8.85 -6.95
C PHE A 303 -3.80 10.27 -7.51
N ASP A 304 -3.48 11.23 -6.64
CA ASP A 304 -3.25 12.62 -7.04
C ASP A 304 -1.95 12.77 -7.84
N ASP A 305 -0.88 12.07 -7.46
CA ASP A 305 0.36 12.04 -8.24
C ASP A 305 0.11 11.50 -9.66
N LEU A 306 -0.63 10.39 -9.80
CA LEU A 306 -0.95 9.82 -11.10
C LEU A 306 -1.82 10.74 -11.95
N ARG A 307 -2.73 11.49 -11.32
CA ARG A 307 -3.60 12.45 -12.03
C ARG A 307 -2.82 13.68 -12.51
N ARG A 308 -2.13 14.35 -11.61
CA ARG A 308 -1.43 15.60 -11.95
C ARG A 308 -0.28 15.41 -12.95
N TRP A 309 0.33 14.22 -12.98
CA TRP A 309 1.34 13.82 -13.97
C TRP A 309 0.77 13.05 -15.15
N MET A 310 -0.55 12.86 -15.26
CA MET A 310 -1.24 12.16 -16.35
C MET A 310 -0.68 10.75 -16.63
N LEU A 311 -0.39 9.99 -15.57
CA LEU A 311 0.29 8.69 -15.70
C LEU A 311 -0.67 7.50 -15.89
N PHE A 312 -1.98 7.71 -15.90
CA PHE A 312 -2.93 6.63 -16.17
C PHE A 312 -2.91 6.18 -17.63
N ASP A 313 -2.94 7.13 -18.56
CA ASP A 313 -2.95 6.88 -20.01
C ASP A 313 -1.80 7.57 -20.76
N GLY A 314 -0.94 8.28 -20.07
CA GLY A 314 0.15 9.06 -20.64
C GLY A 314 -0.23 10.46 -21.10
N GLY A 315 -1.46 10.90 -20.83
CA GLY A 315 -1.93 12.22 -21.23
C GLY A 315 -2.12 12.40 -22.73
N THR A 316 -2.27 11.30 -23.47
CA THR A 316 -2.43 11.32 -24.95
C THR A 316 -3.86 11.23 -25.38
N GLY A 317 -4.78 10.97 -24.47
CA GLY A 317 -6.20 10.85 -24.75
C GLY A 317 -6.87 12.19 -25.02
N LYS A 318 -8.07 12.12 -25.62
CA LYS A 318 -8.93 13.27 -25.84
C LYS A 318 -10.17 13.17 -24.97
N VAL A 319 -10.57 14.29 -24.38
CA VAL A 319 -11.85 14.39 -23.68
C VAL A 319 -12.95 14.62 -24.69
N GLU A 320 -13.95 13.75 -24.68
CA GLU A 320 -15.12 13.93 -25.54
C GLU A 320 -15.85 15.24 -25.19
N GLY A 321 -16.16 16.02 -26.22
CA GLY A 321 -16.81 17.32 -26.09
C GLY A 321 -15.88 18.47 -25.65
N ALA A 322 -14.59 18.23 -25.51
CA ALA A 322 -13.64 19.28 -25.23
C ALA A 322 -13.24 20.07 -26.49
N PRO A 323 -12.83 21.35 -26.34
CA PRO A 323 -12.25 22.11 -27.43
C PRO A 323 -11.04 21.39 -28.04
N SER A 324 -10.82 21.57 -29.35
CA SER A 324 -9.69 21.00 -30.05
C SER A 324 -8.33 21.53 -29.54
N THR A 325 -8.36 22.64 -28.85
CA THR A 325 -7.20 23.29 -28.22
C THR A 325 -6.73 22.59 -26.94
N TRP A 326 -7.53 21.73 -26.36
CA TRP A 326 -7.11 21.00 -25.17
C TRP A 326 -5.99 20.03 -25.49
N THR A 327 -4.88 20.21 -24.83
CA THR A 327 -3.72 19.34 -24.92
C THR A 327 -3.53 18.65 -23.56
N LEU A 328 -3.76 17.35 -23.50
CA LEU A 328 -3.58 16.53 -22.29
C LEU A 328 -2.24 15.80 -22.27
N THR A 329 -1.21 16.39 -22.87
CA THR A 329 0.12 15.77 -22.93
C THR A 329 0.97 16.03 -21.70
N GLY A 330 0.48 16.87 -20.79
CA GLY A 330 1.25 17.26 -19.62
C GLY A 330 2.53 18.03 -19.97
N TRP A 331 3.27 18.36 -18.94
CA TRP A 331 4.56 18.99 -19.09
C TRP A 331 5.57 17.98 -19.67
N GLY A 332 6.29 18.31 -20.73
CA GLY A 332 7.23 17.41 -21.37
C GLY A 332 6.63 16.51 -22.50
N GLY A 333 5.42 16.80 -22.99
CA GLY A 333 4.79 16.02 -24.07
C GLY A 333 4.07 14.78 -23.54
N ASN A 334 4.32 13.58 -24.12
CA ASN A 334 3.84 12.34 -23.55
C ASN A 334 4.52 12.08 -22.20
N THR A 335 3.81 12.36 -21.12
CA THR A 335 4.38 12.32 -19.77
C THR A 335 4.88 10.93 -19.38
N CYS A 336 4.18 9.88 -19.74
CA CYS A 336 4.64 8.51 -19.48
C CYS A 336 5.96 8.22 -20.18
N THR A 337 6.06 8.52 -21.47
CA THR A 337 7.29 8.29 -22.25
C THR A 337 8.43 9.17 -21.78
N TRP A 338 8.15 10.45 -21.52
CA TRP A 338 9.16 11.40 -21.06
C TRP A 338 9.77 10.99 -19.71
N LEU A 339 8.93 10.57 -18.74
CA LEU A 339 9.38 10.07 -17.45
C LEU A 339 9.96 8.66 -17.51
N GLY A 340 9.75 7.90 -18.58
CA GLY A 340 10.03 6.46 -18.58
C GLY A 340 9.09 5.68 -17.68
N PHE A 341 7.84 6.12 -17.59
CA PHE A 341 6.78 5.45 -16.85
C PHE A 341 5.88 4.69 -17.81
N LYS A 342 5.62 3.42 -17.54
CA LYS A 342 4.67 2.64 -18.30
C LYS A 342 3.25 3.02 -17.89
N ALA A 343 2.43 3.46 -18.83
CA ALA A 343 1.03 3.81 -18.59
C ALA A 343 0.29 2.68 -17.86
N LEU A 344 -0.61 3.05 -16.96
CA LEU A 344 -1.33 2.08 -16.14
C LEU A 344 -2.57 1.51 -16.83
N ASN A 345 -3.15 2.25 -17.80
CA ASN A 345 -4.29 1.76 -18.54
C ASN A 345 -3.97 0.45 -19.27
N GLY A 346 -4.94 -0.45 -19.27
CA GLY A 346 -4.78 -1.79 -19.79
C GLY A 346 -4.07 -2.77 -18.84
N GLN A 347 -3.56 -2.29 -17.70
CA GLN A 347 -2.99 -3.15 -16.68
C GLN A 347 -4.08 -3.68 -15.76
N ARG A 348 -3.85 -4.85 -15.21
CA ARG A 348 -4.76 -5.53 -14.32
C ARG A 348 -4.23 -5.48 -12.90
N ARG A 349 -5.12 -5.23 -11.94
CA ARG A 349 -4.77 -5.41 -10.53
C ARG A 349 -4.85 -6.88 -10.16
N GLU A 350 -3.83 -7.38 -9.52
CA GLU A 350 -3.72 -8.75 -9.08
C GLU A 350 -3.23 -8.78 -7.64
N ASN A 351 -3.61 -9.84 -6.93
CA ASN A 351 -3.18 -10.12 -5.58
C ASN A 351 -2.36 -11.40 -5.55
N ILE A 352 -1.56 -11.56 -4.53
CA ILE A 352 -0.85 -12.82 -4.27
C ILE A 352 -1.70 -13.66 -3.34
N GLN A 353 -1.82 -14.94 -3.66
CA GLN A 353 -2.42 -15.96 -2.81
C GLN A 353 -1.40 -17.09 -2.62
N TYR A 354 -1.23 -17.54 -1.40
CA TYR A 354 -0.47 -18.74 -1.10
C TYR A 354 -1.40 -19.91 -0.88
N ARG A 355 -1.05 -21.05 -1.45
CA ARG A 355 -1.78 -22.31 -1.35
C ARG A 355 -0.86 -23.38 -0.85
N VAL A 356 -1.44 -24.38 -0.20
CA VAL A 356 -0.74 -25.61 0.14
C VAL A 356 -0.21 -26.27 -1.13
N ALA A 357 1.03 -26.76 -1.11
CA ALA A 357 1.65 -27.41 -2.25
C ALA A 357 0.92 -28.69 -2.68
N ASP A 358 0.93 -28.98 -3.97
CA ASP A 358 0.17 -30.07 -4.57
C ASP A 358 0.51 -31.46 -3.97
N LYS A 359 1.71 -31.65 -3.43
CA LYS A 359 2.12 -32.89 -2.75
C LYS A 359 1.24 -33.26 -1.55
N TYR A 360 0.49 -32.31 -1.01
CA TYR A 360 -0.45 -32.55 0.08
C TYR A 360 -1.87 -32.89 -0.39
N GLY A 361 -2.06 -33.12 -1.69
CA GLY A 361 -3.30 -33.65 -2.23
C GLY A 361 -4.34 -32.62 -2.62
N VAL A 362 -3.92 -31.55 -3.27
CA VAL A 362 -4.85 -30.55 -3.84
C VAL A 362 -5.60 -31.14 -5.02
N GLY A 363 -6.93 -30.92 -5.08
CA GLY A 363 -7.71 -31.18 -6.29
C GLY A 363 -8.40 -32.54 -6.39
N GLY A 364 -8.72 -33.18 -5.30
CA GLY A 364 -9.47 -34.46 -5.31
C GLY A 364 -9.81 -34.97 -3.94
N THR A 365 -9.34 -34.29 -2.94
CA THR A 365 -9.46 -34.66 -1.55
C THR A 365 -10.25 -33.61 -0.79
N THR A 366 -11.18 -34.03 0.03
CA THR A 366 -11.86 -33.15 0.98
C THR A 366 -11.00 -33.02 2.23
N PHE A 367 -10.70 -31.82 2.64
CA PHE A 367 -9.95 -31.53 3.86
C PHE A 367 -10.88 -30.93 4.91
N ASN A 368 -10.91 -31.56 6.10
CA ASN A 368 -11.61 -31.03 7.27
C ASN A 368 -10.69 -30.20 8.17
N SER A 369 -9.40 -30.24 7.92
CA SER A 369 -8.35 -29.54 8.67
C SER A 369 -7.18 -29.21 7.75
N ASP A 370 -6.29 -28.35 8.22
CA ASP A 370 -5.08 -27.97 7.50
C ASP A 370 -4.25 -29.20 7.09
N PRO A 371 -4.08 -29.45 5.80
CA PRO A 371 -3.35 -30.62 5.30
C PRO A 371 -1.87 -30.62 5.69
N LEU A 372 -1.23 -29.47 5.91
CA LEU A 372 0.14 -29.38 6.39
C LEU A 372 0.26 -29.89 7.82
N LEU A 373 -0.63 -29.47 8.71
CA LEU A 373 -0.64 -29.93 10.10
C LEU A 373 -1.02 -31.40 10.19
N LYS A 374 -1.96 -31.85 9.36
CA LYS A 374 -2.33 -33.27 9.26
C LYS A 374 -1.16 -34.15 8.81
N ALA A 375 -0.28 -33.63 7.95
CA ALA A 375 0.94 -34.29 7.53
C ALA A 375 2.07 -34.19 8.57
N GLY A 376 1.85 -33.54 9.71
CA GLY A 376 2.87 -33.34 10.74
C GLY A 376 3.97 -32.33 10.36
N THR A 377 3.67 -31.41 9.44
CA THR A 377 4.60 -30.39 9.00
C THR A 377 4.76 -29.32 10.07
N GLU A 378 5.97 -29.14 10.57
CA GLU A 378 6.26 -28.04 11.50
C GLU A 378 6.33 -26.70 10.76
N ARG A 379 5.69 -25.68 11.33
CA ARG A 379 5.82 -24.30 10.87
C ARG A 379 7.06 -23.66 11.49
N PRO A 380 7.82 -22.84 10.75
CA PRO A 380 8.94 -22.12 11.32
C PRO A 380 8.45 -21.09 12.34
N LYS A 381 9.35 -20.67 13.22
CA LYS A 381 9.14 -19.47 14.03
C LYS A 381 8.80 -18.30 13.09
N GLY A 382 7.75 -17.57 13.38
CA GLY A 382 7.32 -16.47 12.53
C GLY A 382 8.34 -15.33 12.46
N VAL A 383 8.28 -14.55 11.38
CA VAL A 383 9.10 -13.34 11.22
C VAL A 383 8.66 -12.27 12.21
N ASP A 384 9.55 -11.90 13.10
CA ASP A 384 9.35 -10.88 14.13
C ASP A 384 10.32 -9.71 13.92
N LEU A 385 9.80 -8.54 13.60
CA LEU A 385 10.59 -7.33 13.34
C LEU A 385 11.26 -6.75 14.60
N ARG A 386 10.95 -7.27 15.79
CA ARG A 386 11.61 -6.88 17.03
C ARG A 386 12.95 -7.57 17.22
N GLU A 387 13.17 -8.67 16.51
CA GLU A 387 14.41 -9.43 16.58
C GLU A 387 15.48 -8.88 15.62
N ASP A 388 16.77 -9.16 15.90
CA ASP A 388 17.89 -8.61 15.13
C ASP A 388 18.20 -9.39 13.85
N ASP A 389 17.84 -10.66 13.80
CA ASP A 389 18.18 -11.60 12.76
C ASP A 389 17.16 -11.69 11.61
N LEU A 390 16.57 -10.56 11.21
CA LEU A 390 15.50 -10.52 10.21
C LEU A 390 15.82 -11.32 8.94
N ASN A 391 17.04 -11.21 8.43
CA ASN A 391 17.41 -11.92 7.20
C ASN A 391 17.35 -13.44 7.39
N THR A 392 17.88 -13.95 8.50
CA THR A 392 17.82 -15.38 8.83
C THR A 392 16.38 -15.88 8.98
N GLN A 393 15.53 -15.08 9.63
CA GLN A 393 14.11 -15.43 9.75
C GLN A 393 13.42 -15.50 8.38
N LEU A 394 13.69 -14.55 7.49
CA LEU A 394 13.14 -14.51 6.14
C LEU A 394 13.64 -15.66 5.26
N GLU A 395 14.90 -16.02 5.36
CA GLU A 395 15.50 -17.14 4.62
C GLU A 395 14.90 -18.49 5.09
N ASN A 396 14.76 -18.68 6.39
CA ASN A 396 14.09 -19.85 6.95
C ASN A 396 12.64 -19.96 6.49
N LEU A 397 11.92 -18.84 6.51
CA LEU A 397 10.54 -18.80 6.03
C LEU A 397 10.46 -19.08 4.52
N SER A 398 11.38 -18.53 3.74
CA SER A 398 11.48 -18.77 2.29
C SER A 398 11.68 -20.25 1.97
N THR A 399 12.61 -20.90 2.67
CA THR A 399 12.85 -22.34 2.52
C THR A 399 11.58 -23.14 2.80
N TRP A 400 10.89 -22.82 3.89
CA TRP A 400 9.65 -23.47 4.23
C TRP A 400 8.54 -23.26 3.19
N TYR A 401 8.44 -22.04 2.60
CA TYR A 401 7.50 -21.73 1.52
C TYR A 401 7.73 -22.62 0.30
N LYS A 402 8.96 -22.71 -0.16
CA LYS A 402 9.33 -23.50 -1.35
C LYS A 402 9.00 -24.98 -1.18
N ASP A 403 9.09 -25.47 0.05
CA ASP A 403 8.76 -26.85 0.35
C ASP A 403 7.25 -27.11 0.50
N ASN A 404 6.49 -26.14 1.00
CA ASN A 404 5.16 -26.41 1.52
C ASN A 404 4.05 -25.58 0.89
N LEU A 405 4.38 -24.46 0.29
CA LEU A 405 3.39 -23.56 -0.33
C LEU A 405 3.65 -23.42 -1.83
N LYS A 406 2.62 -22.92 -2.51
CA LYS A 406 2.66 -22.52 -3.91
C LYS A 406 2.03 -21.13 -4.05
N MET A 407 2.76 -20.21 -4.62
CA MET A 407 2.21 -18.90 -4.90
C MET A 407 1.29 -18.95 -6.13
N LYS A 408 0.18 -18.29 -6.02
CA LYS A 408 -0.75 -18.05 -7.13
C LYS A 408 -1.04 -16.56 -7.24
N VAL A 409 -1.09 -16.10 -8.47
CA VAL A 409 -1.64 -14.79 -8.76
C VAL A 409 -3.16 -14.90 -8.72
N GLN A 410 -3.76 -14.23 -7.75
CA GLN A 410 -5.20 -14.12 -7.66
C GLN A 410 -5.68 -12.94 -8.48
N LYS A 411 -6.65 -13.20 -9.32
CA LYS A 411 -7.29 -12.21 -10.15
C LYS A 411 -8.19 -11.35 -9.26
N GLY A 412 -7.70 -10.16 -8.89
CA GLY A 412 -8.18 -9.51 -7.67
C GLY A 412 -9.44 -8.70 -7.75
N ASP A 413 -9.85 -8.18 -8.91
CA ASP A 413 -10.72 -7.02 -8.83
C ASP A 413 -12.04 -7.10 -9.52
N GLY A 414 -12.59 -8.21 -9.46
CA GLY A 414 -13.90 -8.32 -10.00
C GLY A 414 -13.89 -8.66 -11.47
N TYR A 415 -14.93 -9.29 -11.77
CA TYR A 415 -15.31 -9.69 -13.09
C TYR A 415 -16.52 -8.87 -13.46
N ASP A 416 -16.70 -8.61 -14.73
CA ASP A 416 -18.00 -8.28 -15.24
C ASP A 416 -18.96 -9.48 -15.09
N SER A 417 -20.23 -9.30 -15.43
CA SER A 417 -21.24 -10.35 -15.38
C SER A 417 -20.88 -11.61 -16.19
N ASN A 418 -19.96 -11.49 -17.14
CA ASN A 418 -19.49 -12.55 -18.03
C ASN A 418 -18.16 -13.17 -17.57
N LYS A 419 -17.71 -12.88 -16.36
CA LYS A 419 -16.41 -13.34 -15.83
C LYS A 419 -15.18 -12.83 -16.58
N ASN A 420 -15.29 -11.75 -17.32
CA ASN A 420 -14.14 -11.08 -17.92
C ASN A 420 -13.41 -10.22 -16.89
N TYR A 421 -12.10 -10.20 -16.97
CA TYR A 421 -11.29 -9.40 -16.07
C TYR A 421 -11.47 -7.91 -16.31
N LEU A 422 -11.53 -7.15 -15.21
CA LEU A 422 -11.51 -5.72 -15.29
C LEU A 422 -10.07 -5.20 -15.31
N TYR A 423 -9.76 -4.45 -16.32
CA TYR A 423 -8.49 -3.74 -16.47
C TYR A 423 -8.66 -2.28 -16.05
N MET A 424 -7.56 -1.64 -15.67
CA MET A 424 -7.57 -0.20 -15.44
C MET A 424 -7.95 0.49 -16.75
N ASN A 425 -8.99 1.31 -16.69
CA ASN A 425 -9.52 2.08 -17.81
C ASN A 425 -9.86 3.49 -17.33
N PHE A 426 -8.81 4.26 -17.11
CA PHE A 426 -8.94 5.65 -16.72
C PHE A 426 -9.22 6.47 -17.98
N ARG A 427 -10.35 7.16 -18.02
CA ARG A 427 -10.71 7.98 -19.19
C ARG A 427 -10.13 9.39 -19.03
N PRO A 428 -9.69 10.05 -20.13
CA PRO A 428 -9.06 11.36 -20.08
C PRO A 428 -9.86 12.42 -19.29
N LYS A 429 -11.19 12.40 -19.37
CA LYS A 429 -12.05 13.31 -18.60
C LYS A 429 -11.88 13.20 -17.08
N TYR A 430 -11.35 12.06 -16.58
CA TYR A 430 -11.15 11.86 -15.14
C TYR A 430 -9.94 12.61 -14.56
N TYR A 431 -9.11 13.19 -15.40
CA TYR A 431 -8.09 14.14 -14.94
C TYR A 431 -8.74 15.42 -14.38
N PHE A 432 -9.93 15.76 -14.85
CA PHE A 432 -10.71 16.90 -14.38
C PHE A 432 -11.97 16.38 -13.69
N LEU A 433 -12.19 16.79 -12.44
CA LEU A 433 -13.35 16.34 -11.69
C LEU A 433 -14.61 17.08 -12.15
N GLY A 434 -15.68 16.32 -12.36
CA GLY A 434 -17.01 16.85 -12.52
C GLY A 434 -17.67 17.11 -11.17
N PHE A 435 -18.66 18.00 -11.15
CA PHE A 435 -19.49 18.21 -9.98
C PHE A 435 -20.53 17.11 -9.84
N THR A 436 -20.81 16.73 -8.61
CA THR A 436 -21.86 15.75 -8.30
C THR A 436 -23.25 16.35 -8.53
N SER A 437 -24.24 15.50 -8.75
CA SER A 437 -25.65 15.93 -8.84
C SER A 437 -26.09 16.74 -7.62
N GLY A 438 -25.63 16.40 -6.42
CA GLY A 438 -25.92 17.15 -5.20
C GLY A 438 -25.43 18.59 -5.24
N ALA A 439 -24.21 18.82 -5.73
CA ALA A 439 -23.67 20.18 -5.90
C ALA A 439 -24.45 20.98 -6.94
N SER A 440 -24.81 20.34 -8.07
CA SER A 440 -25.61 20.97 -9.13
C SER A 440 -27.04 21.28 -8.67
N ILE A 441 -27.66 20.44 -7.85
CA ILE A 441 -28.99 20.69 -7.25
C ILE A 441 -28.93 21.88 -6.29
N ALA A 442 -27.86 21.94 -5.47
CA ALA A 442 -27.68 23.02 -4.50
C ALA A 442 -27.43 24.38 -5.17
N ASN A 443 -26.76 24.38 -6.32
CA ASN A 443 -26.51 25.59 -7.09
C ASN A 443 -26.73 25.35 -8.59
N LYS A 444 -27.90 25.76 -9.06
CA LYS A 444 -28.31 25.61 -10.48
C LYS A 444 -27.47 26.43 -11.45
N ALA A 445 -26.76 27.45 -10.98
CA ALA A 445 -25.90 28.28 -11.78
C ALA A 445 -24.45 27.70 -11.88
N LEU A 446 -24.15 26.61 -11.17
CA LEU A 446 -22.84 25.99 -11.22
C LEU A 446 -22.67 25.26 -12.56
N PRO A 447 -21.75 25.73 -13.44
CA PRO A 447 -21.51 25.07 -14.72
C PRO A 447 -20.76 23.76 -14.49
N GLN A 448 -21.19 22.72 -15.16
CA GLN A 448 -20.51 21.43 -15.12
C GLN A 448 -19.20 21.48 -15.91
N THR A 449 -18.21 20.73 -15.46
CA THR A 449 -16.93 20.57 -16.15
C THR A 449 -17.10 19.91 -17.52
N ILE A 450 -16.43 20.45 -18.56
CA ILE A 450 -16.40 19.86 -19.89
C ILE A 450 -16.00 18.37 -19.83
N GLY A 451 -16.68 17.53 -20.59
CA GLY A 451 -16.54 16.08 -20.59
C GLY A 451 -17.48 15.35 -19.62
N TRP A 452 -18.18 16.10 -18.74
CA TRP A 452 -19.16 15.55 -17.79
C TRP A 452 -20.55 16.04 -18.10
N GLY A 453 -21.55 15.17 -17.91
CA GLY A 453 -22.95 15.53 -18.15
C GLY A 453 -23.46 16.52 -17.11
N ASP A 454 -24.05 17.60 -17.56
CA ASP A 454 -24.66 18.62 -16.71
C ASP A 454 -26.06 18.17 -16.22
N TYR A 455 -26.18 17.95 -14.92
CA TYR A 455 -27.40 17.51 -14.29
C TYR A 455 -28.56 18.51 -14.51
N ASN A 456 -28.25 19.80 -14.47
CA ASN A 456 -29.28 20.86 -14.63
C ASN A 456 -29.68 21.13 -16.09
N ASN A 457 -28.93 20.54 -17.04
CA ASN A 457 -29.16 20.73 -18.47
C ASN A 457 -29.34 19.38 -19.20
N GLY A 458 -30.13 18.48 -18.61
CA GLY A 458 -30.53 17.23 -19.23
C GLY A 458 -29.37 16.28 -19.60
N GLY A 459 -28.22 16.42 -18.96
CA GLY A 459 -27.03 15.60 -19.24
C GLY A 459 -26.19 16.09 -20.43
N ALA A 460 -26.47 17.30 -20.93
CA ALA A 460 -25.61 17.92 -21.95
C ALA A 460 -24.18 18.08 -21.44
N ASN A 461 -23.20 18.17 -22.39
CA ASN A 461 -21.80 18.39 -22.03
C ASN A 461 -21.63 19.66 -21.20
N GLY A 462 -20.81 19.58 -20.17
CA GLY A 462 -20.49 20.72 -19.32
C GLY A 462 -19.84 21.87 -20.09
N THR A 463 -19.91 23.05 -19.53
CA THR A 463 -19.40 24.30 -20.13
C THR A 463 -18.23 24.92 -19.39
N PHE A 464 -17.94 24.44 -18.16
CA PHE A 464 -16.77 24.90 -17.41
C PHE A 464 -15.48 24.31 -17.99
N ASP A 465 -14.62 25.18 -18.45
CA ASP A 465 -13.29 24.82 -18.95
C ASP A 465 -12.26 24.92 -17.83
N PRO A 466 -11.75 23.79 -17.28
CA PRO A 466 -10.74 23.82 -16.22
C PRO A 466 -9.34 24.23 -16.72
N LEU A 467 -9.15 24.38 -18.03
CA LEU A 467 -7.92 24.84 -18.65
C LEU A 467 -8.00 26.27 -19.19
N ALA A 468 -9.14 26.93 -19.04
CA ALA A 468 -9.25 28.35 -19.39
C ALA A 468 -8.42 29.20 -18.43
N GLU A 469 -7.60 30.10 -18.98
CA GLU A 469 -6.84 31.11 -18.24
C GLU A 469 -7.74 32.24 -17.73
#